data_fc86db8778bfdfa88a0b754fc21a1914
#
_entry.id   fc86db8778bfdfa88a0b754fc21a1914
#
_cell.length_a   1.000
_cell.length_b   1.000
_cell.length_c   1.000
_cell.angle_alpha   90.00
_cell.angle_beta   90.00
_cell.angle_gamma   90.00
#
_symmetry.space_group_name_H-M   'P 1'
#
loop_
_entity.id
_entity.type
_entity.pdbx_description
1 polymer ?
#
loop_
_entity_poly.entity_id
_entity_poly.type
_entity_poly.pdbx_seq_one_letter_code
_entity_poly.pdbx_strand_id
1 'polypeptide(L)'
;MKTATDLKDVRGAASFCIKCGNCTYGSWPLNHPLCPIYYRDRCFTHSAGGLLYLVLALLNKKIEFSESVADLAFTCTGCLACDSQCGIIRSQSPNVDPWDIIRLLRCECVKRGFIPAGRARKIYDEIEKKGYFGEPDSLKLTSKIHNNNASTVVFAECFHTQAEKDIADSVTRLLEKIGSPVTQFAEKGCCGSTLYDLGFWDKAESLIKANWEKMQEIKDKTFVFISPHCQEFVTKRYPENMPESREIKTQHISQLLADAFKKGKLKSKKDEKIKVSYHDPCYLGRGLGIYDAPREVLAALEGVELVEMERNRANSFCCGARAVGSYFPEMAEWTAGERIKEFQATGADLLITACGYCKESFQKVLPAKDRKQVKDLTEFVYERIR
;
A
#
# COMPACT_ATOMS: atom_id res chain seq x y z
N MET A 1 20.56 -8.13 -4.20
CA MET A 1 21.35 -6.95 -4.66
C MET A 1 21.15 -5.83 -3.64
N LYS A 2 22.22 -5.13 -3.23
CA LYS A 2 22.07 -3.99 -2.31
C LYS A 2 21.14 -2.95 -2.92
N THR A 3 20.10 -2.57 -2.19
CA THR A 3 19.29 -1.39 -2.49
C THR A 3 20.22 -0.18 -2.57
N ALA A 4 20.00 0.71 -3.55
CA ALA A 4 20.73 1.97 -3.61
C ALA A 4 20.58 2.72 -2.28
N THR A 5 21.69 3.13 -1.68
CA THR A 5 21.71 3.81 -0.38
C THR A 5 22.10 5.28 -0.48
N ASP A 6 22.60 5.70 -1.65
CA ASP A 6 22.96 7.08 -1.98
C ASP A 6 22.32 7.49 -3.31
N LEU A 7 21.94 8.75 -3.45
CA LEU A 7 21.42 9.29 -4.72
C LEU A 7 22.36 9.11 -5.90
N LYS A 8 23.68 9.01 -5.67
CA LYS A 8 24.65 8.74 -6.72
C LYS A 8 24.47 7.37 -7.35
N ASP A 9 24.02 6.38 -6.57
CA ASP A 9 23.81 5.01 -7.04
C ASP A 9 22.70 4.92 -8.08
N VAL A 10 21.71 5.84 -8.02
CA VAL A 10 20.58 5.88 -8.95
C VAL A 10 20.76 6.86 -10.11
N ARG A 11 21.90 7.55 -10.21
CA ARG A 11 22.18 8.49 -11.32
C ARG A 11 21.96 7.85 -12.69
N GLY A 12 22.49 6.64 -12.90
CA GLY A 12 22.33 5.90 -14.15
C GLY A 12 20.86 5.67 -14.48
N ALA A 13 20.10 5.09 -13.55
CA ALA A 13 18.69 4.80 -13.72
C ALA A 13 17.87 6.08 -14.00
N ALA A 14 18.10 7.15 -13.24
CA ALA A 14 17.43 8.43 -13.46
C ALA A 14 17.74 9.03 -14.85
N SER A 15 18.95 8.83 -15.36
CA SER A 15 19.39 9.33 -16.67
C SER A 15 18.71 8.65 -17.85
N PHE A 16 18.14 7.46 -17.66
CA PHE A 16 17.36 6.79 -18.71
C PHE A 16 15.97 7.40 -18.92
N CYS A 17 15.54 8.32 -18.09
CA CYS A 17 14.25 9.01 -18.28
C CYS A 17 14.30 9.92 -19.52
N ILE A 18 13.58 9.55 -20.56
CA ILE A 18 13.48 10.30 -21.83
C ILE A 18 12.30 11.28 -21.87
N LYS A 19 11.67 11.57 -20.75
CA LYS A 19 10.48 12.46 -20.64
C LYS A 19 9.28 12.04 -21.51
N CYS A 20 9.10 10.75 -21.79
CA CYS A 20 8.02 10.25 -22.65
C CYS A 20 6.61 10.47 -22.06
N GLY A 21 6.49 10.75 -20.74
CA GLY A 21 5.21 10.97 -20.07
C GLY A 21 4.44 9.69 -19.67
N ASN A 22 4.87 8.48 -20.06
CA ASN A 22 4.17 7.24 -19.75
C ASN A 22 3.92 7.05 -18.24
N CYS A 23 4.79 7.54 -17.39
CA CYS A 23 4.60 7.49 -15.94
C CYS A 23 3.41 8.33 -15.43
N THR A 24 2.82 9.17 -16.28
CA THR A 24 1.69 10.06 -15.92
C THR A 24 0.35 9.52 -16.38
N TYR A 25 0.31 8.67 -17.39
CA TYR A 25 -0.91 8.12 -17.98
C TYR A 25 -0.98 6.60 -17.86
N GLY A 26 -2.20 6.07 -17.87
CA GLY A 26 -2.46 4.65 -17.93
C GLY A 26 -2.12 4.06 -19.30
N SER A 27 -2.08 2.73 -19.35
CA SER A 27 -1.82 2.00 -20.59
C SER A 27 -2.91 2.25 -21.64
N TRP A 28 -2.51 2.32 -22.91
CA TRP A 28 -3.44 2.32 -24.04
C TRP A 28 -4.43 1.14 -23.95
N PRO A 29 -5.73 1.29 -24.29
CA PRO A 29 -6.36 2.47 -24.93
C PRO A 29 -6.92 3.53 -23.96
N LEU A 30 -6.88 3.31 -22.64
CA LEU A 30 -7.57 4.17 -21.67
C LEU A 30 -7.04 5.61 -21.65
N ASN A 31 -5.73 5.79 -21.83
CA ASN A 31 -5.04 7.08 -21.88
C ASN A 31 -5.49 8.11 -20.79
N HIS A 32 -5.94 7.60 -19.64
CA HIS A 32 -6.33 8.43 -18.51
C HIS A 32 -5.12 8.80 -17.64
N PRO A 33 -5.11 10.00 -17.05
CA PRO A 33 -4.10 10.36 -16.06
C PRO A 33 -4.08 9.36 -14.92
N LEU A 34 -2.90 8.82 -14.62
CA LEU A 34 -2.70 7.81 -13.59
C LEU A 34 -1.89 8.33 -12.40
N CYS A 35 -0.96 9.27 -12.66
CA CYS A 35 -0.17 9.93 -11.62
C CYS A 35 -1.01 11.03 -10.94
N PRO A 36 -1.36 10.92 -9.64
CA PRO A 36 -2.22 11.89 -8.97
C PRO A 36 -1.67 13.31 -8.97
N ILE A 37 -0.38 13.49 -8.65
CA ILE A 37 0.24 14.81 -8.58
C ILE A 37 0.25 15.50 -9.97
N TYR A 38 0.57 14.75 -11.03
CA TYR A 38 0.49 15.29 -12.39
C TYR A 38 -0.95 15.61 -12.79
N TYR A 39 -1.89 14.73 -12.44
CA TYR A 39 -3.30 14.95 -12.80
C TYR A 39 -3.88 16.20 -12.16
N ARG A 40 -3.53 16.47 -10.91
CA ARG A 40 -3.96 17.67 -10.19
C ARG A 40 -3.34 18.93 -10.74
N ASP A 41 -2.01 18.96 -10.88
CA ASP A 41 -1.26 20.19 -11.06
C ASP A 41 -0.89 20.47 -12.52
N ARG A 42 -1.01 19.46 -13.41
CA ARG A 42 -0.69 19.53 -14.84
C ARG A 42 0.71 20.10 -15.15
N CYS A 43 1.63 19.91 -14.23
CA CYS A 43 3.01 20.35 -14.33
C CYS A 43 3.95 19.16 -14.34
N PHE A 44 4.92 19.14 -15.25
CA PHE A 44 5.85 17.99 -15.39
C PHE A 44 6.69 17.77 -14.12
N THR A 45 7.08 18.83 -13.39
CA THR A 45 7.78 18.70 -12.12
C THR A 45 6.98 17.90 -11.07
N HIS A 46 5.65 17.94 -11.16
CA HIS A 46 4.71 17.16 -10.37
C HIS A 46 4.40 15.83 -11.05
N SER A 47 5.44 15.09 -11.44
CA SER A 47 5.34 13.74 -12.00
C SER A 47 6.56 12.92 -11.60
N ALA A 48 6.49 11.60 -11.73
CA ALA A 48 7.67 10.76 -11.48
C ALA A 48 8.85 11.18 -12.36
N GLY A 49 8.63 11.39 -13.67
CA GLY A 49 9.68 11.87 -14.58
C GLY A 49 10.28 13.20 -14.12
N GLY A 50 9.48 14.15 -13.67
CA GLY A 50 9.94 15.42 -13.13
C GLY A 50 10.79 15.26 -11.87
N LEU A 51 10.39 14.39 -10.96
CA LEU A 51 11.15 14.08 -9.75
C LEU A 51 12.50 13.40 -10.06
N LEU A 52 12.56 12.54 -11.09
CA LEU A 52 13.83 11.98 -11.55
C LEU A 52 14.78 13.08 -12.09
N TYR A 53 14.24 14.04 -12.84
CA TYR A 53 15.03 15.20 -13.29
C TYR A 53 15.48 16.10 -12.14
N LEU A 54 14.65 16.24 -11.11
CA LEU A 54 15.03 16.94 -9.88
C LEU A 54 16.25 16.27 -9.22
N VAL A 55 16.26 14.92 -9.13
CA VAL A 55 17.42 14.15 -8.64
C VAL A 55 18.65 14.42 -9.50
N LEU A 56 18.54 14.38 -10.82
CA LEU A 56 19.68 14.68 -11.72
C LEU A 56 20.19 16.11 -11.54
N ALA A 57 19.32 17.09 -11.36
CA ALA A 57 19.70 18.48 -11.13
C ALA A 57 20.48 18.65 -9.81
N LEU A 58 20.03 17.98 -8.73
CA LEU A 58 20.77 17.93 -7.45
C LEU A 58 22.15 17.28 -7.61
N LEU A 59 22.21 16.13 -8.26
CA LEU A 59 23.47 15.39 -8.49
C LEU A 59 24.46 16.15 -9.37
N ASN A 60 23.95 16.98 -10.27
CA ASN A 60 24.77 17.84 -11.15
C ASN A 60 25.04 19.23 -10.54
N LYS A 61 24.65 19.45 -9.27
CA LYS A 61 24.84 20.73 -8.57
C LYS A 61 24.23 21.93 -9.32
N LYS A 62 23.11 21.72 -10.04
CA LYS A 62 22.35 22.78 -10.72
C LYS A 62 21.36 23.45 -9.78
N ILE A 63 20.96 22.73 -8.75
CA ILE A 63 20.12 23.19 -7.64
C ILE A 63 20.66 22.62 -6.34
N GLU A 64 20.27 23.21 -5.22
CA GLU A 64 20.58 22.78 -3.87
C GLU A 64 19.37 22.10 -3.22
N PHE A 65 19.60 21.25 -2.20
CA PHE A 65 18.53 20.77 -1.34
C PHE A 65 17.87 21.93 -0.62
N SER A 66 16.54 21.91 -0.53
CA SER A 66 15.73 22.96 0.09
C SER A 66 14.37 22.40 0.54
N GLU A 67 13.61 23.18 1.29
CA GLU A 67 12.22 22.85 1.65
C GLU A 67 11.37 22.64 0.39
N SER A 68 11.54 23.45 -0.67
CA SER A 68 10.80 23.28 -1.93
C SER A 68 11.11 21.95 -2.62
N VAL A 69 12.36 21.46 -2.54
CA VAL A 69 12.73 20.12 -3.04
C VAL A 69 12.03 19.05 -2.22
N ALA A 70 11.98 19.21 -0.90
CA ALA A 70 11.28 18.28 -0.03
C ALA A 70 9.77 18.30 -0.30
N ASP A 71 9.15 19.48 -0.42
CA ASP A 71 7.74 19.60 -0.75
C ASP A 71 7.39 18.81 -2.02
N LEU A 72 8.15 19.00 -3.10
CA LEU A 72 7.94 18.25 -4.35
C LEU A 72 8.09 16.74 -4.15
N ALA A 73 9.14 16.29 -3.46
CA ALA A 73 9.37 14.87 -3.23
C ALA A 73 8.25 14.22 -2.40
N PHE A 74 7.74 14.93 -1.40
CA PHE A 74 6.75 14.41 -0.47
C PHE A 74 5.30 14.52 -0.95
N THR A 75 4.99 15.33 -1.99
CA THR A 75 3.64 15.33 -2.61
C THR A 75 3.34 14.04 -3.38
N CYS A 76 4.36 13.28 -3.79
CA CYS A 76 4.15 12.00 -4.47
C CYS A 76 3.39 11.01 -3.58
N THR A 77 2.32 10.40 -4.10
CA THR A 77 1.49 9.45 -3.35
C THR A 77 2.14 8.08 -3.13
N GLY A 78 3.25 7.77 -3.79
CA GLY A 78 3.91 6.46 -3.70
C GLY A 78 3.05 5.31 -4.22
N CYS A 79 2.20 5.57 -5.20
CA CYS A 79 1.21 4.61 -5.69
C CYS A 79 1.74 3.56 -6.69
N LEU A 80 3.03 3.54 -6.99
CA LEU A 80 3.68 2.60 -7.92
C LEU A 80 3.16 2.66 -9.37
N ALA A 81 2.40 3.69 -9.73
CA ALA A 81 1.89 3.81 -11.10
C ALA A 81 3.03 4.02 -12.11
N CYS A 82 4.01 4.86 -11.75
CA CYS A 82 5.20 5.06 -12.57
C CYS A 82 6.03 3.80 -12.76
N ASP A 83 6.13 2.96 -11.75
CA ASP A 83 6.86 1.69 -11.80
C ASP A 83 6.18 0.71 -12.78
N SER A 84 4.84 0.65 -12.77
CA SER A 84 4.09 -0.22 -13.68
C SER A 84 4.11 0.25 -15.13
N GLN A 85 4.28 1.56 -15.39
CA GLN A 85 4.22 2.16 -16.72
C GLN A 85 5.60 2.43 -17.35
N CYS A 86 6.67 2.51 -16.56
CA CYS A 86 7.99 2.87 -17.07
C CYS A 86 8.74 1.66 -17.64
N GLY A 87 8.52 1.33 -18.91
CA GLY A 87 9.26 0.26 -19.59
C GLY A 87 10.74 0.58 -19.79
N ILE A 88 11.13 1.85 -19.89
CA ILE A 88 12.51 2.26 -20.20
C ILE A 88 13.43 2.03 -19.01
N ILE A 89 13.10 2.53 -17.83
CA ILE A 89 13.96 2.32 -16.65
C ILE A 89 14.06 0.83 -16.34
N ARG A 90 12.95 0.11 -16.38
CA ARG A 90 12.94 -1.34 -16.15
C ARG A 90 13.79 -2.13 -17.14
N SER A 91 13.84 -1.74 -18.42
CA SER A 91 14.66 -2.43 -19.40
C SER A 91 16.16 -2.14 -19.24
N GLN A 92 16.51 -0.93 -18.83
CA GLN A 92 17.91 -0.47 -18.71
C GLN A 92 18.48 -0.64 -17.30
N SER A 93 17.64 -0.64 -16.29
CA SER A 93 17.99 -0.79 -14.87
C SER A 93 16.95 -1.64 -14.15
N PRO A 94 16.91 -2.96 -14.40
CA PRO A 94 15.81 -3.84 -13.98
C PRO A 94 15.61 -3.94 -12.46
N ASN A 95 16.55 -3.41 -11.68
CA ASN A 95 16.52 -3.48 -10.22
C ASN A 95 16.25 -2.11 -9.55
N VAL A 96 15.90 -1.09 -10.34
CA VAL A 96 15.60 0.26 -9.84
C VAL A 96 14.33 0.76 -10.48
N ASP A 97 13.30 0.94 -9.70
CA ASP A 97 12.04 1.54 -10.16
C ASP A 97 12.03 3.06 -9.89
N PRO A 98 11.23 3.84 -10.64
CA PRO A 98 11.06 5.27 -10.39
C PRO A 98 10.72 5.61 -8.95
N TRP A 99 9.90 4.80 -8.29
CA TRP A 99 9.53 5.00 -6.89
C TRP A 99 10.71 4.82 -5.93
N ASP A 100 11.65 3.94 -6.23
CA ASP A 100 12.86 3.76 -5.40
C ASP A 100 13.73 5.02 -5.43
N ILE A 101 13.85 5.66 -6.59
CA ILE A 101 14.56 6.93 -6.74
C ILE A 101 13.90 8.04 -5.93
N ILE A 102 12.56 8.09 -5.94
CA ILE A 102 11.79 9.10 -5.19
C ILE A 102 11.89 8.85 -3.67
N ARG A 103 11.84 7.59 -3.24
CA ARG A 103 12.07 7.22 -1.82
C ARG A 103 13.45 7.67 -1.35
N LEU A 104 14.47 7.44 -2.16
CA LEU A 104 15.85 7.83 -1.85
C LEU A 104 15.99 9.36 -1.78
N LEU A 105 15.33 10.10 -2.68
CA LEU A 105 15.26 11.56 -2.59
C LEU A 105 14.65 12.02 -1.26
N ARG A 106 13.56 11.39 -0.80
CA ARG A 106 12.97 11.67 0.51
C ARG A 106 13.95 11.38 1.65
N CYS A 107 14.63 10.25 1.61
CA CYS A 107 15.65 9.87 2.58
C CYS A 107 16.75 10.94 2.67
N GLU A 108 17.23 11.41 1.53
CA GLU A 108 18.26 12.46 1.49
C GLU A 108 17.75 13.82 2.00
N CYS A 109 16.49 14.17 1.74
CA CYS A 109 15.87 15.35 2.32
C CYS A 109 15.82 15.24 3.85
N VAL A 110 15.34 14.11 4.39
CA VAL A 110 15.26 13.87 5.84
C VAL A 110 16.63 13.93 6.49
N LYS A 111 17.63 13.24 5.95
CA LYS A 111 19.02 13.25 6.45
C LYS A 111 19.62 14.66 6.53
N ARG A 112 19.18 15.57 5.67
CA ARG A 112 19.65 16.97 5.61
C ARG A 112 18.77 17.93 6.41
N GLY A 113 17.70 17.44 7.07
CA GLY A 113 16.76 18.24 7.85
C GLY A 113 15.74 19.01 7.02
N PHE A 114 15.65 18.77 5.70
CA PHE A 114 14.63 19.36 4.85
C PHE A 114 13.34 18.53 4.90
N ILE A 115 12.41 18.98 5.72
CA ILE A 115 11.11 18.36 5.95
C ILE A 115 10.03 19.38 5.58
N PRO A 116 8.96 18.97 4.84
CA PRO A 116 7.87 19.88 4.55
C PRO A 116 7.30 20.53 5.82
N ALA A 117 6.92 21.79 5.73
CA ALA A 117 6.42 22.58 6.86
C ALA A 117 5.06 22.07 7.38
N GLY A 118 4.59 22.63 8.48
CA GLY A 118 3.25 22.41 9.03
C GLY A 118 3.03 21.00 9.59
N ARG A 119 2.04 20.26 9.05
CA ARG A 119 1.67 18.94 9.55
C ARG A 119 2.79 17.92 9.36
N ALA A 120 3.51 17.98 8.26
CA ALA A 120 4.64 17.09 8.00
C ALA A 120 5.72 17.20 9.06
N ARG A 121 6.05 18.40 9.47
CA ARG A 121 7.03 18.65 10.54
C ARG A 121 6.57 18.02 11.87
N LYS A 122 5.31 18.17 12.25
CA LYS A 122 4.77 17.56 13.49
C LYS A 122 4.87 16.03 13.48
N ILE A 123 4.57 15.41 12.32
CA ILE A 123 4.69 13.95 12.17
C ILE A 123 6.16 13.53 12.24
N TYR A 124 7.05 14.29 11.61
CA TYR A 124 8.49 14.06 11.71
C TYR A 124 8.96 14.06 13.16
N ASP A 125 8.62 15.11 13.93
CA ASP A 125 9.02 15.25 15.33
C ASP A 125 8.45 14.10 16.19
N GLU A 126 7.22 13.65 15.89
CA GLU A 126 6.61 12.50 16.57
C GLU A 126 7.36 11.20 16.28
N ILE A 127 7.73 10.94 15.01
CA ILE A 127 8.51 9.76 14.62
C ILE A 127 9.91 9.81 15.25
N GLU A 128 10.55 10.99 15.25
CA GLU A 128 11.86 11.16 15.90
C GLU A 128 11.80 10.79 17.39
N LYS A 129 10.74 11.18 18.08
CA LYS A 129 10.53 10.91 19.51
C LYS A 129 10.17 9.45 19.81
N LYS A 130 9.26 8.86 19.01
CA LYS A 130 8.69 7.53 19.27
C LYS A 130 9.49 6.39 18.61
N GLY A 131 10.16 6.64 17.49
CA GLY A 131 10.84 5.63 16.68
C GLY A 131 9.92 4.82 15.75
N TYR A 132 8.62 5.11 15.71
CA TYR A 132 7.63 4.47 14.83
C TYR A 132 6.52 5.43 14.47
N PHE A 133 5.71 5.05 13.46
CA PHE A 133 4.55 5.83 13.01
C PHE A 133 3.27 5.09 13.38
N GLY A 134 2.30 5.79 13.95
CA GLY A 134 1.03 5.24 14.42
C GLY A 134 1.12 4.57 15.79
N GLU A 135 0.09 3.83 16.15
CA GLU A 135 0.04 3.06 17.39
C GLU A 135 0.25 1.58 17.07
N PRO A 136 1.29 0.94 17.65
CA PRO A 136 1.44 -0.50 17.52
C PRO A 136 0.32 -1.16 18.30
N ASP A 137 -0.68 -1.65 17.62
CA ASP A 137 -1.74 -2.46 18.21
C ASP A 137 -1.62 -3.90 17.71
N SER A 138 -2.16 -4.82 18.43
CA SER A 138 -2.13 -6.22 18.10
C SER A 138 -3.53 -6.73 17.79
N LEU A 139 -3.63 -7.53 16.75
CA LEU A 139 -4.80 -8.33 16.47
C LEU A 139 -5.11 -9.20 17.70
N LYS A 140 -6.31 -9.13 18.26
CA LYS A 140 -6.72 -9.96 19.39
C LYS A 140 -7.31 -11.27 18.88
N LEU A 141 -6.44 -12.26 18.64
CA LEU A 141 -6.89 -13.60 18.32
C LEU A 141 -7.60 -14.23 19.51
N THR A 142 -8.76 -14.85 19.27
CA THR A 142 -9.48 -15.58 20.31
C THR A 142 -8.78 -16.90 20.62
N SER A 143 -8.98 -17.42 21.84
CA SER A 143 -8.43 -18.73 22.26
C SER A 143 -8.91 -19.90 21.38
N LYS A 144 -10.00 -19.72 20.62
CA LYS A 144 -10.54 -20.75 19.72
C LYS A 144 -9.63 -21.07 18.54
N ILE A 145 -8.87 -20.09 18.04
CA ILE A 145 -8.03 -20.23 16.85
C ILE A 145 -6.56 -19.99 17.13
N HIS A 146 -6.21 -19.37 18.26
CA HIS A 146 -4.83 -19.13 18.62
C HIS A 146 -4.11 -20.42 18.97
N ASN A 147 -3.05 -20.74 18.22
CA ASN A 147 -2.19 -21.89 18.46
C ASN A 147 -0.75 -21.57 18.05
N ASN A 148 0.16 -21.58 19.01
CA ASN A 148 1.58 -21.29 18.79
C ASN A 148 2.26 -22.23 17.77
N ASN A 149 1.74 -23.46 17.61
CA ASN A 149 2.24 -24.45 16.65
C ASN A 149 1.54 -24.38 15.29
N ALA A 150 0.65 -23.41 15.06
CA ALA A 150 -0.05 -23.26 13.78
C ALA A 150 0.95 -23.06 12.62
N SER A 151 0.62 -23.60 11.45
CA SER A 151 1.37 -23.40 10.22
C SER A 151 1.14 -22.02 9.58
N THR A 152 0.14 -21.29 10.07
CA THR A 152 -0.24 -19.97 9.59
C THR A 152 0.01 -18.91 10.65
N VAL A 153 0.72 -17.87 10.28
CA VAL A 153 1.05 -16.71 11.12
C VAL A 153 0.34 -15.48 10.57
N VAL A 154 -0.49 -14.84 11.37
CA VAL A 154 -1.11 -13.56 10.96
C VAL A 154 -0.19 -12.42 11.32
N PHE A 155 0.22 -11.66 10.32
CA PHE A 155 0.94 -10.41 10.50
C PHE A 155 -0.09 -9.28 10.62
N ALA A 156 -0.32 -8.86 11.87
CA ALA A 156 -1.16 -7.69 12.15
C ALA A 156 -0.42 -6.42 11.77
N GLU A 157 -1.14 -5.49 11.16
CA GLU A 157 -0.61 -4.17 10.87
C GLU A 157 -0.64 -3.26 12.11
N CYS A 158 0.12 -2.17 12.04
CA CYS A 158 -0.02 -1.08 12.98
C CYS A 158 -1.31 -0.29 12.64
N PHE A 159 -2.20 -0.17 13.61
CA PHE A 159 -3.46 0.52 13.42
C PHE A 159 -3.29 2.02 13.64
N HIS A 160 -3.72 2.80 12.65
CA HIS A 160 -3.72 4.26 12.74
C HIS A 160 -5.14 4.80 12.96
N THR A 161 -6.16 3.96 12.74
CA THR A 161 -7.55 4.41 12.69
C THR A 161 -8.53 3.35 13.18
N GLN A 162 -9.76 3.78 13.49
CA GLN A 162 -10.84 2.86 13.85
C GLN A 162 -11.21 1.93 12.66
N ALA A 163 -11.08 2.41 11.43
CA ALA A 163 -11.36 1.60 10.24
C ALA A 163 -10.48 0.34 10.16
N GLU A 164 -9.23 0.45 10.56
CA GLU A 164 -8.28 -0.69 10.58
C GLU A 164 -8.58 -1.66 11.72
N LYS A 165 -9.05 -1.15 12.87
CA LYS A 165 -9.52 -2.01 13.98
C LYS A 165 -10.74 -2.83 13.59
N ASP A 166 -11.71 -2.24 12.90
CA ASP A 166 -12.90 -2.93 12.42
C ASP A 166 -12.54 -4.05 11.41
N ILE A 167 -11.53 -3.82 10.56
CA ILE A 167 -10.98 -4.82 9.65
C ILE A 167 -10.36 -5.97 10.44
N ALA A 168 -9.55 -5.68 11.45
CA ALA A 168 -8.92 -6.69 12.29
C ALA A 168 -9.92 -7.60 13.01
N ASP A 169 -11.01 -7.02 13.51
CA ASP A 169 -12.12 -7.77 14.12
C ASP A 169 -12.79 -8.69 13.09
N SER A 170 -13.03 -8.18 11.88
CA SER A 170 -13.63 -8.99 10.80
C SER A 170 -12.71 -10.14 10.38
N VAL A 171 -11.41 -9.89 10.28
CA VAL A 171 -10.41 -10.94 10.00
C VAL A 171 -10.41 -12.02 11.07
N THR A 172 -10.43 -11.63 12.35
CA THR A 172 -10.47 -12.60 13.46
C THR A 172 -11.69 -13.51 13.34
N ARG A 173 -12.88 -12.95 13.12
CA ARG A 173 -14.12 -13.70 12.94
C ARG A 173 -14.12 -14.61 11.71
N LEU A 174 -13.53 -14.15 10.60
CA LEU A 174 -13.36 -14.96 9.38
C LEU A 174 -12.42 -16.14 9.62
N LEU A 175 -11.30 -15.94 10.31
CA LEU A 175 -10.38 -17.01 10.68
C LEU A 175 -11.05 -18.06 11.56
N GLU A 176 -11.90 -17.64 12.51
CA GLU A 176 -12.72 -18.57 13.32
C GLU A 176 -13.67 -19.41 12.43
N LYS A 177 -14.33 -18.78 11.45
CA LYS A 177 -15.22 -19.48 10.51
C LYS A 177 -14.46 -20.46 9.62
N ILE A 178 -13.26 -20.12 9.18
CA ILE A 178 -12.38 -21.02 8.41
C ILE A 178 -11.95 -22.21 9.25
N GLY A 179 -11.90 -22.07 10.57
CA GLY A 179 -11.55 -23.14 11.53
C GLY A 179 -10.10 -23.60 11.41
N SER A 180 -9.22 -22.77 10.84
CA SER A 180 -7.79 -23.09 10.76
C SER A 180 -7.04 -22.43 11.91
N PRO A 181 -6.22 -23.16 12.67
CA PRO A 181 -5.43 -22.57 13.75
C PRO A 181 -4.42 -21.59 13.16
N VAL A 182 -4.25 -20.47 13.86
CA VAL A 182 -3.31 -19.40 13.49
C VAL A 182 -2.52 -18.96 14.72
N THR A 183 -1.34 -18.41 14.51
CA THR A 183 -0.61 -17.66 15.52
C THR A 183 -0.45 -16.21 15.06
N GLN A 184 -0.20 -15.32 15.99
CA GLN A 184 0.05 -13.92 15.68
C GLN A 184 1.55 -13.64 15.64
N PHE A 185 1.99 -12.87 14.65
CA PHE A 185 3.37 -12.41 14.59
C PHE A 185 3.54 -11.17 15.47
N ALA A 186 4.47 -11.25 16.42
CA ALA A 186 5.03 -10.18 17.25
C ALA A 186 4.06 -9.24 17.99
N GLU A 187 4.49 -8.79 19.14
CA GLU A 187 3.76 -7.87 20.04
C GLU A 187 3.75 -6.41 19.57
N LYS A 188 4.63 -6.04 18.64
CA LYS A 188 4.74 -4.67 18.10
C LYS A 188 4.79 -4.74 16.58
N GLY A 189 3.64 -4.87 15.98
CA GLY A 189 3.43 -5.24 14.58
C GLY A 189 3.84 -4.24 13.49
N CYS A 190 4.74 -3.27 13.73
CA CYS A 190 5.16 -2.35 12.66
C CYS A 190 6.17 -2.99 11.71
N CYS A 191 5.83 -3.07 10.42
CA CYS A 191 6.75 -3.57 9.39
C CYS A 191 7.83 -2.56 8.99
N GLY A 192 7.71 -1.29 9.35
CA GLY A 192 8.64 -0.22 8.96
C GLY A 192 8.35 0.45 7.61
N SER A 193 7.38 -0.02 6.84
CA SER A 193 7.15 0.47 5.46
C SER A 193 6.83 1.96 5.39
N THR A 194 6.04 2.49 6.34
CA THR A 194 5.70 3.92 6.36
C THR A 194 6.92 4.77 6.70
N LEU A 195 7.75 4.33 7.65
CA LEU A 195 9.02 5.01 7.97
C LEU A 195 9.94 5.06 6.76
N TYR A 196 10.07 3.94 6.06
CA TYR A 196 10.90 3.84 4.86
C TYR A 196 10.43 4.79 3.75
N ASP A 197 9.11 4.85 3.50
CA ASP A 197 8.52 5.75 2.51
C ASP A 197 8.61 7.24 2.90
N LEU A 198 8.67 7.53 4.19
CA LEU A 198 8.86 8.88 4.72
C LEU A 198 10.34 9.29 4.85
N GLY A 199 11.29 8.42 4.47
CA GLY A 199 12.72 8.72 4.48
C GLY A 199 13.45 8.42 5.80
N PHE A 200 12.80 7.81 6.79
CA PHE A 200 13.40 7.39 8.07
C PHE A 200 14.03 6.00 7.95
N TRP A 201 14.99 5.87 7.05
CA TRP A 201 15.54 4.55 6.71
C TRP A 201 16.23 3.86 7.88
N ASP A 202 17.03 4.59 8.68
CA ASP A 202 17.72 4.00 9.84
C ASP A 202 16.73 3.39 10.85
N LYS A 203 15.58 4.07 11.08
CA LYS A 203 14.51 3.54 11.94
C LYS A 203 13.81 2.35 11.31
N ALA A 204 13.55 2.41 10.00
CA ALA A 204 12.96 1.30 9.25
C ALA A 204 13.87 0.07 9.24
N GLU A 205 15.17 0.23 9.02
CA GLU A 205 16.18 -0.85 9.05
C GLU A 205 16.22 -1.57 10.39
N SER A 206 16.14 -0.83 11.48
CA SER A 206 16.07 -1.41 12.83
C SER A 206 14.85 -2.33 13.01
N LEU A 207 13.69 -1.92 12.47
CA LEU A 207 12.47 -2.74 12.49
C LEU A 207 12.58 -3.93 11.53
N ILE A 208 13.13 -3.72 10.33
CA ILE A 208 13.37 -4.78 9.34
C ILE A 208 14.21 -5.89 9.98
N LYS A 209 15.35 -5.53 10.58
CA LYS A 209 16.26 -6.49 11.21
C LYS A 209 15.56 -7.29 12.31
N ALA A 210 14.92 -6.59 13.27
CA ALA A 210 14.26 -7.25 14.40
C ALA A 210 13.11 -8.18 13.97
N ASN A 211 12.30 -7.76 12.98
CA ASN A 211 11.23 -8.59 12.45
C ASN A 211 11.77 -9.78 11.65
N TRP A 212 12.81 -9.54 10.83
CA TRP A 212 13.37 -10.58 9.97
C TRP A 212 14.00 -11.73 10.77
N GLU A 213 14.76 -11.41 11.81
CA GLU A 213 15.34 -12.41 12.72
C GLU A 213 14.23 -13.32 13.27
N LYS A 214 13.14 -12.75 13.79
CA LYS A 214 11.98 -13.51 14.27
C LYS A 214 11.27 -14.32 13.17
N MET A 215 11.15 -13.77 11.96
CA MET A 215 10.55 -14.48 10.82
C MET A 215 11.39 -15.69 10.41
N GLN A 216 12.72 -15.58 10.45
CA GLN A 216 13.60 -16.70 10.12
C GLN A 216 13.47 -17.87 11.10
N GLU A 217 13.17 -17.63 12.39
CA GLU A 217 12.92 -18.69 13.38
C GLU A 217 11.69 -19.55 13.03
N ILE A 218 10.73 -18.98 12.31
CA ILE A 218 9.45 -19.62 11.93
C ILE A 218 9.20 -19.59 10.42
N LYS A 219 10.26 -19.59 9.61
CA LYS A 219 10.22 -19.46 8.13
C LYS A 219 9.41 -20.53 7.40
N ASP A 220 9.24 -21.70 8.00
CA ASP A 220 8.45 -22.80 7.42
C ASP A 220 6.94 -22.54 7.47
N LYS A 221 6.51 -21.53 8.23
CA LYS A 221 5.13 -21.12 8.33
C LYS A 221 4.75 -20.16 7.17
N THR A 222 3.45 -20.07 6.91
CA THR A 222 2.91 -19.10 5.94
C THR A 222 2.46 -17.83 6.67
N PHE A 223 3.01 -16.68 6.28
CA PHE A 223 2.63 -15.38 6.83
C PHE A 223 1.46 -14.80 6.06
N VAL A 224 0.34 -14.62 6.73
CA VAL A 224 -0.86 -13.97 6.18
C VAL A 224 -0.89 -12.51 6.62
N PHE A 225 -0.91 -11.62 5.64
CA PHE A 225 -0.95 -10.18 5.86
C PHE A 225 -2.37 -9.64 5.67
N ILE A 226 -2.78 -8.73 6.54
CA ILE A 226 -4.01 -7.96 6.40
C ILE A 226 -3.75 -6.74 5.52
N SER A 227 -2.59 -6.09 5.73
CA SER A 227 -2.18 -4.91 4.97
C SER A 227 -1.34 -5.26 3.74
N PRO A 228 -1.74 -4.85 2.53
CA PRO A 228 -0.93 -5.04 1.33
C PRO A 228 0.40 -4.27 1.38
N HIS A 229 0.47 -3.18 2.14
CA HIS A 229 1.70 -2.42 2.33
C HIS A 229 2.74 -3.22 3.13
N CYS A 230 2.30 -3.84 4.24
CA CYS A 230 3.17 -4.68 5.04
C CYS A 230 3.66 -5.88 4.24
N GLN A 231 2.77 -6.53 3.49
CA GLN A 231 3.13 -7.68 2.67
C GLN A 231 4.16 -7.32 1.59
N GLU A 232 3.90 -6.27 0.82
CA GLU A 232 4.81 -5.84 -0.25
C GLU A 232 6.19 -5.49 0.32
N PHE A 233 6.22 -4.73 1.41
CA PHE A 233 7.45 -4.30 2.05
C PHE A 233 8.25 -5.48 2.60
N VAL A 234 7.61 -6.40 3.32
CA VAL A 234 8.25 -7.61 3.84
C VAL A 234 8.74 -8.52 2.72
N THR A 235 7.94 -8.68 1.66
CA THR A 235 8.27 -9.57 0.54
C THR A 235 9.44 -9.05 -0.30
N LYS A 236 9.50 -7.72 -0.52
CA LYS A 236 10.49 -7.12 -1.42
C LYS A 236 11.68 -6.51 -0.69
N ARG A 237 11.43 -5.74 0.38
CA ARG A 237 12.49 -4.92 1.00
C ARG A 237 13.25 -5.64 2.10
N TYR A 238 12.65 -6.58 2.81
CA TYR A 238 13.38 -7.34 3.82
C TYR A 238 14.51 -8.17 3.20
N PRO A 239 14.28 -8.96 2.11
CA PRO A 239 15.37 -9.69 1.45
C PRO A 239 16.48 -8.79 0.89
N GLU A 240 16.15 -7.58 0.43
CA GLU A 240 17.14 -6.62 -0.08
C GLU A 240 18.10 -6.15 1.01
N ASN A 241 17.60 -5.97 2.24
CA ASN A 241 18.38 -5.52 3.39
C ASN A 241 19.07 -6.69 4.13
N MET A 242 18.64 -7.93 3.89
CA MET A 242 19.11 -9.13 4.58
C MET A 242 19.47 -10.24 3.58
N PRO A 243 20.56 -10.09 2.81
CA PRO A 243 20.88 -10.91 1.64
C PRO A 243 21.16 -12.40 1.94
N GLU A 244 21.49 -12.75 3.17
CA GLU A 244 21.76 -14.15 3.58
C GLU A 244 20.49 -14.92 4.01
N SER A 245 19.36 -14.30 3.83
CA SER A 245 18.09 -14.77 4.34
C SER A 245 17.39 -15.75 3.39
N ARG A 246 16.65 -16.70 3.97
CA ARG A 246 15.82 -17.62 3.21
C ARG A 246 14.46 -16.99 2.90
N GLU A 247 13.92 -17.33 1.74
CA GLU A 247 12.60 -16.91 1.33
C GLU A 247 11.54 -17.32 2.37
N ILE A 248 10.61 -16.41 2.67
CA ILE A 248 9.44 -16.65 3.52
C ILE A 248 8.19 -16.73 2.66
N LYS A 249 7.26 -17.60 3.04
CA LYS A 249 5.97 -17.74 2.36
C LYS A 249 5.03 -16.66 2.84
N THR A 250 4.57 -15.81 1.93
CA THR A 250 3.63 -14.71 2.22
C THR A 250 2.33 -14.88 1.45
N GLN A 251 1.23 -14.47 2.05
CA GLN A 251 -0.11 -14.49 1.45
C GLN A 251 -0.91 -13.29 1.96
N HIS A 252 -1.68 -12.65 1.08
CA HIS A 252 -2.65 -11.64 1.51
C HIS A 252 -3.93 -12.32 2.02
N ILE A 253 -4.63 -11.67 2.95
CA ILE A 253 -5.89 -12.20 3.49
C ILE A 253 -6.91 -12.51 2.38
N SER A 254 -6.96 -11.73 1.29
CA SER A 254 -7.86 -11.99 0.16
C SER A 254 -7.57 -13.33 -0.54
N GLN A 255 -6.30 -13.74 -0.62
CA GLN A 255 -5.91 -15.03 -1.18
C GLN A 255 -6.34 -16.18 -0.25
N LEU A 256 -6.15 -16.00 1.07
CA LEU A 256 -6.63 -16.98 2.05
C LEU A 256 -8.14 -17.17 1.97
N LEU A 257 -8.91 -16.08 1.82
CA LEU A 257 -10.36 -16.13 1.67
C LEU A 257 -10.77 -16.82 0.36
N ALA A 258 -10.13 -16.52 -0.76
CA ALA A 258 -10.38 -17.18 -2.04
C ALA A 258 -10.14 -18.70 -1.92
N ASP A 259 -9.05 -19.11 -1.31
CA ASP A 259 -8.74 -20.50 -1.05
C ASP A 259 -9.78 -21.16 -0.13
N ALA A 260 -10.25 -20.45 0.90
CA ALA A 260 -11.26 -20.95 1.82
C ALA A 260 -12.61 -21.21 1.12
N PHE A 261 -13.03 -20.33 0.21
CA PHE A 261 -14.20 -20.56 -0.63
C PHE A 261 -14.02 -21.75 -1.57
N LYS A 262 -12.89 -21.81 -2.30
CA LYS A 262 -12.56 -22.95 -3.21
C LYS A 262 -12.57 -24.30 -2.48
N LYS A 263 -12.11 -24.32 -1.23
CA LYS A 263 -12.09 -25.56 -0.39
C LYS A 263 -13.40 -25.81 0.34
N GLY A 264 -14.44 -25.00 0.15
CA GLY A 264 -15.73 -25.13 0.81
C GLY A 264 -15.74 -24.87 2.33
N LYS A 265 -14.66 -24.28 2.86
CA LYS A 265 -14.57 -23.86 4.27
C LYS A 265 -15.41 -22.64 4.59
N LEU A 266 -15.58 -21.76 3.62
CA LEU A 266 -16.54 -20.65 3.68
C LEU A 266 -17.66 -20.90 2.69
N LYS A 267 -18.88 -20.54 3.08
CA LYS A 267 -20.06 -20.67 2.23
C LYS A 267 -20.83 -19.37 2.29
N SER A 268 -21.20 -18.84 1.12
CA SER A 268 -22.10 -17.71 1.04
C SER A 268 -23.46 -18.05 1.64
N LYS A 269 -24.08 -17.10 2.31
CA LYS A 269 -25.53 -17.13 2.59
C LYS A 269 -26.27 -16.59 1.38
N LYS A 270 -27.51 -17.03 1.18
CA LYS A 270 -28.41 -16.40 0.21
C LYS A 270 -28.76 -15.02 0.71
N ASP A 271 -28.50 -13.99 -0.09
CA ASP A 271 -28.69 -12.59 0.27
C ASP A 271 -29.28 -11.81 -0.90
N GLU A 272 -29.72 -10.58 -0.65
CA GLU A 272 -30.23 -9.69 -1.68
C GLU A 272 -29.16 -9.37 -2.72
N LYS A 273 -29.61 -9.13 -3.96
CA LYS A 273 -28.72 -8.70 -5.05
C LYS A 273 -28.15 -7.33 -4.72
N ILE A 274 -26.85 -7.18 -4.93
CA ILE A 274 -26.14 -5.93 -4.71
C ILE A 274 -25.06 -5.75 -5.78
N LYS A 275 -24.93 -4.53 -6.29
CA LYS A 275 -23.83 -4.14 -7.19
C LYS A 275 -22.68 -3.58 -6.38
N VAL A 276 -21.50 -4.10 -6.61
CA VAL A 276 -20.28 -3.61 -5.96
C VAL A 276 -19.24 -3.21 -6.98
N SER A 277 -18.50 -2.14 -6.72
CA SER A 277 -17.24 -1.86 -7.42
C SER A 277 -16.07 -2.23 -6.56
N TYR A 278 -14.96 -2.64 -7.18
CA TYR A 278 -13.75 -2.97 -6.46
C TYR A 278 -12.64 -1.96 -6.76
N HIS A 279 -12.07 -1.38 -5.71
CA HIS A 279 -10.86 -0.57 -5.81
C HIS A 279 -9.63 -1.45 -5.60
N ASP A 280 -8.77 -1.55 -6.61
CA ASP A 280 -7.49 -2.25 -6.50
C ASP A 280 -6.49 -1.41 -5.69
N PRO A 281 -6.10 -1.83 -4.47
CA PRO A 281 -5.07 -1.15 -3.70
C PRO A 281 -3.73 -1.22 -4.43
N CYS A 282 -3.03 -0.11 -4.51
CA CYS A 282 -1.81 0.00 -5.31
C CYS A 282 -0.72 -1.02 -4.93
N TYR A 283 -0.53 -1.27 -3.66
CA TYR A 283 0.47 -2.24 -3.18
C TYR A 283 0.01 -3.70 -3.34
N LEU A 284 -1.29 -3.98 -3.28
CA LEU A 284 -1.81 -5.32 -3.57
C LEU A 284 -1.69 -5.63 -5.06
N GLY A 285 -2.16 -4.73 -5.92
CA GLY A 285 -2.15 -4.89 -7.36
C GLY A 285 -0.75 -4.65 -7.96
N ARG A 286 -0.32 -3.39 -8.09
CA ARG A 286 0.95 -3.04 -8.74
C ARG A 286 2.17 -3.55 -7.97
N GLY A 287 2.10 -3.54 -6.64
CA GLY A 287 3.17 -4.01 -5.78
C GLY A 287 3.36 -5.53 -5.81
N LEU A 288 2.29 -6.30 -5.66
CA LEU A 288 2.33 -7.75 -5.47
C LEU A 288 1.73 -8.56 -6.64
N GLY A 289 1.11 -7.92 -7.62
CA GLY A 289 0.45 -8.61 -8.75
C GLY A 289 -0.86 -9.32 -8.38
N ILE A 290 -1.43 -9.05 -7.20
CA ILE A 290 -2.62 -9.72 -6.70
C ILE A 290 -3.86 -8.92 -7.11
N TYR A 291 -4.47 -9.31 -8.23
CA TYR A 291 -5.69 -8.68 -8.78
C TYR A 291 -6.90 -9.60 -8.75
N ASP A 292 -6.69 -10.92 -8.91
CA ASP A 292 -7.78 -11.87 -9.11
C ASP A 292 -8.38 -12.37 -7.79
N ALA A 293 -7.57 -12.60 -6.77
CA ALA A 293 -8.05 -13.14 -5.50
C ALA A 293 -9.20 -12.34 -4.87
N PRO A 294 -9.20 -11.00 -4.80
CA PRO A 294 -10.36 -10.24 -4.33
C PRO A 294 -11.61 -10.43 -5.20
N ARG A 295 -11.44 -10.55 -6.53
CA ARG A 295 -12.54 -10.76 -7.48
C ARG A 295 -13.12 -12.16 -7.36
N GLU A 296 -12.28 -13.17 -7.17
CA GLU A 296 -12.69 -14.54 -6.89
C GLU A 296 -13.53 -14.63 -5.60
N VAL A 297 -13.13 -13.89 -4.56
CA VAL A 297 -13.90 -13.79 -3.31
C VAL A 297 -15.27 -13.16 -3.56
N LEU A 298 -15.33 -12.03 -4.28
CA LEU A 298 -16.60 -11.37 -4.60
C LEU A 298 -17.52 -12.26 -5.45
N ALA A 299 -16.95 -12.97 -6.43
CA ALA A 299 -17.68 -13.90 -7.29
C ALA A 299 -18.22 -15.14 -6.55
N ALA A 300 -17.61 -15.51 -5.42
CA ALA A 300 -18.06 -16.62 -4.59
C ALA A 300 -19.25 -16.26 -3.69
N LEU A 301 -19.63 -14.98 -3.60
CA LEU A 301 -20.75 -14.50 -2.78
C LEU A 301 -22.04 -14.44 -3.61
N GLU A 302 -23.07 -15.16 -3.14
CA GLU A 302 -24.39 -15.15 -3.81
C GLU A 302 -25.01 -13.76 -3.84
N GLY A 303 -25.58 -13.39 -4.99
CA GLY A 303 -26.25 -12.11 -5.19
C GLY A 303 -25.32 -10.90 -5.40
N VAL A 304 -23.99 -11.11 -5.41
CA VAL A 304 -23.02 -10.02 -5.66
C VAL A 304 -22.73 -9.90 -7.16
N GLU A 305 -22.93 -8.71 -7.72
CA GLU A 305 -22.59 -8.33 -9.09
C GLU A 305 -21.41 -7.34 -9.03
N LEU A 306 -20.27 -7.71 -9.58
CA LEU A 306 -19.10 -6.84 -9.68
C LEU A 306 -19.20 -5.93 -10.91
N VAL A 307 -19.21 -4.62 -10.70
CA VAL A 307 -19.17 -3.59 -11.75
C VAL A 307 -17.80 -2.91 -11.66
N GLU A 308 -16.94 -3.17 -12.61
CA GLU A 308 -15.59 -2.60 -12.63
C GLU A 308 -15.61 -1.09 -12.92
N MET A 309 -14.77 -0.35 -12.20
CA MET A 309 -14.46 1.02 -12.58
C MET A 309 -13.61 1.04 -13.85
N GLU A 310 -13.67 2.11 -14.63
CA GLU A 310 -12.91 2.24 -15.88
C GLU A 310 -11.40 2.04 -15.65
N ARG A 311 -10.84 2.73 -14.66
CA ARG A 311 -9.46 2.51 -14.23
C ARG A 311 -9.41 1.41 -13.16
N ASN A 312 -9.14 0.18 -13.55
CA ASN A 312 -9.04 -0.98 -12.66
C ASN A 312 -7.70 -1.71 -12.82
N ARG A 313 -7.43 -2.68 -11.98
CA ARG A 313 -6.20 -3.48 -11.97
C ARG A 313 -4.95 -2.59 -11.97
N ALA A 314 -4.01 -2.79 -12.88
CA ALA A 314 -2.77 -2.01 -12.98
C ALA A 314 -3.03 -0.52 -13.26
N ASN A 315 -4.14 -0.18 -13.91
CA ASN A 315 -4.56 1.18 -14.21
C ASN A 315 -5.40 1.83 -13.09
N SER A 316 -5.61 1.17 -11.96
CA SER A 316 -6.38 1.73 -10.83
C SER A 316 -5.80 3.06 -10.35
N PHE A 317 -6.64 4.09 -10.23
CA PHE A 317 -6.22 5.38 -9.68
C PHE A 317 -6.00 5.27 -8.17
N CYS A 318 -5.05 6.03 -7.64
CA CYS A 318 -4.69 5.96 -6.22
C CYS A 318 -5.83 6.46 -5.32
N CYS A 319 -5.86 5.98 -4.07
CA CYS A 319 -6.73 6.50 -3.02
C CYS A 319 -6.17 7.74 -2.31
N GLY A 320 -4.91 8.12 -2.59
CA GLY A 320 -4.26 9.28 -1.98
C GLY A 320 -3.78 9.10 -0.55
N ALA A 321 -4.07 7.98 0.09
CA ALA A 321 -3.71 7.72 1.49
C ALA A 321 -2.20 7.57 1.72
N ARG A 322 -1.79 7.09 2.90
CA ARG A 322 -0.42 6.81 3.30
C ARG A 322 0.42 8.05 3.60
N ALA A 323 1.69 8.05 3.13
CA ALA A 323 2.65 9.11 3.44
C ALA A 323 2.12 10.49 3.05
N VAL A 324 1.55 10.62 1.83
CA VAL A 324 0.98 11.90 1.38
C VAL A 324 -0.24 12.29 2.19
N GLY A 325 -1.11 11.33 2.54
CA GLY A 325 -2.27 11.59 3.39
C GLY A 325 -1.90 12.08 4.79
N SER A 326 -0.70 11.71 5.26
CA SER A 326 -0.16 12.21 6.51
C SER A 326 0.42 13.61 6.37
N TYR A 327 1.19 13.87 5.32
CA TYR A 327 1.92 15.13 5.12
C TYR A 327 1.07 16.21 4.42
N PHE A 328 0.33 15.83 3.39
CA PHE A 328 -0.47 16.72 2.54
C PHE A 328 -1.91 16.22 2.43
N PRO A 329 -2.73 16.41 3.49
CA PRO A 329 -4.10 15.89 3.52
C PRO A 329 -4.97 16.41 2.38
N GLU A 330 -4.79 17.65 1.92
CA GLU A 330 -5.52 18.24 0.81
C GLU A 330 -5.24 17.52 -0.53
N MET A 331 -4.02 17.02 -0.73
CA MET A 331 -3.66 16.20 -1.88
C MET A 331 -4.28 14.81 -1.79
N ALA A 332 -4.31 14.24 -0.60
CA ALA A 332 -4.93 12.94 -0.34
C ALA A 332 -6.45 12.99 -0.56
N GLU A 333 -7.11 14.00 -0.02
CA GLU A 333 -8.55 14.21 -0.15
C GLU A 333 -8.95 14.46 -1.61
N TRP A 334 -8.21 15.29 -2.32
CA TRP A 334 -8.43 15.50 -3.75
C TRP A 334 -8.30 14.17 -4.54
N THR A 335 -7.25 13.41 -4.27
CA THR A 335 -7.00 12.13 -4.95
C THR A 335 -8.12 11.12 -4.67
N ALA A 336 -8.53 10.99 -3.41
CA ALA A 336 -9.64 10.14 -3.02
C ALA A 336 -10.95 10.58 -3.67
N GLY A 337 -11.21 11.89 -3.73
CA GLY A 337 -12.39 12.47 -4.36
C GLY A 337 -12.51 12.12 -5.84
N GLU A 338 -11.41 12.19 -6.59
CA GLU A 338 -11.39 11.77 -8.00
C GLU A 338 -11.73 10.28 -8.15
N ARG A 339 -11.26 9.43 -7.24
CA ARG A 339 -11.57 8.00 -7.27
C ARG A 339 -13.03 7.71 -6.89
N ILE A 340 -13.58 8.46 -5.93
CA ILE A 340 -15.00 8.35 -5.56
C ILE A 340 -15.91 8.76 -6.72
N LYS A 341 -15.56 9.76 -7.53
CA LYS A 341 -16.31 10.10 -8.76
C LYS A 341 -16.37 8.94 -9.75
N GLU A 342 -15.28 8.22 -9.93
CA GLU A 342 -15.27 7.00 -10.77
C GLU A 342 -16.18 5.91 -10.21
N PHE A 343 -16.14 5.68 -8.90
CA PHE A 343 -17.04 4.74 -8.24
C PHE A 343 -18.50 5.12 -8.48
N GLN A 344 -18.86 6.40 -8.23
CA GLN A 344 -20.21 6.89 -8.42
C GLN A 344 -20.69 6.74 -9.88
N ALA A 345 -19.79 6.91 -10.86
CA ALA A 345 -20.11 6.74 -12.27
C ALA A 345 -20.45 5.29 -12.65
N THR A 346 -20.06 4.29 -11.85
CA THR A 346 -20.43 2.88 -12.09
C THR A 346 -21.89 2.56 -11.75
N GLY A 347 -22.54 3.39 -10.92
CA GLY A 347 -23.86 3.11 -10.38
C GLY A 347 -23.90 1.92 -9.40
N ALA A 348 -22.75 1.48 -8.89
CA ALA A 348 -22.70 0.43 -7.88
C ALA A 348 -23.11 0.95 -6.50
N ASP A 349 -23.68 0.07 -5.67
CA ASP A 349 -24.18 0.38 -4.33
C ASP A 349 -23.04 0.54 -3.30
N LEU A 350 -21.98 -0.27 -3.46
CA LEU A 350 -20.84 -0.30 -2.53
C LEU A 350 -19.51 -0.25 -3.28
N LEU A 351 -18.54 0.43 -2.66
CA LEU A 351 -17.13 0.38 -3.02
C LEU A 351 -16.40 -0.55 -2.07
N ILE A 352 -15.86 -1.64 -2.60
CA ILE A 352 -15.09 -2.62 -1.84
C ILE A 352 -13.60 -2.40 -2.10
N THR A 353 -12.79 -2.52 -1.05
CA THR A 353 -11.32 -2.48 -1.14
C THR A 353 -10.71 -3.51 -0.17
N ALA A 354 -9.46 -3.88 -0.35
CA ALA A 354 -8.74 -4.79 0.52
C ALA A 354 -7.50 -4.09 1.13
N CYS A 355 -7.74 -2.91 1.71
CA CYS A 355 -6.70 -2.08 2.33
C CYS A 355 -7.33 -1.04 3.26
N GLY A 356 -6.95 -1.05 4.54
CA GLY A 356 -7.45 -0.12 5.56
C GLY A 356 -7.21 1.35 5.21
N TYR A 357 -6.02 1.68 4.70
CA TYR A 357 -5.71 3.04 4.23
C TYR A 357 -6.66 3.52 3.11
N CYS A 358 -6.98 2.65 2.16
CA CYS A 358 -7.90 3.01 1.07
C CYS A 358 -9.31 3.23 1.60
N LYS A 359 -9.81 2.32 2.46
CA LYS A 359 -11.13 2.44 3.10
C LYS A 359 -11.25 3.78 3.83
N GLU A 360 -10.30 4.09 4.70
CA GLU A 360 -10.31 5.33 5.46
C GLU A 360 -10.29 6.57 4.56
N SER A 361 -9.41 6.59 3.56
CA SER A 361 -9.27 7.71 2.64
C SER A 361 -10.57 8.01 1.89
N PHE A 362 -11.26 6.99 1.41
CA PHE A 362 -12.55 7.15 0.75
C PHE A 362 -13.65 7.58 1.70
N GLN A 363 -13.69 7.02 2.91
CA GLN A 363 -14.67 7.42 3.92
C GLN A 363 -14.52 8.87 4.37
N LYS A 364 -13.27 9.41 4.39
CA LYS A 364 -13.01 10.82 4.77
C LYS A 364 -13.62 11.82 3.79
N VAL A 365 -13.65 11.51 2.52
CA VAL A 365 -14.15 12.44 1.48
C VAL A 365 -15.65 12.29 1.22
N LEU A 366 -16.27 11.26 1.78
CA LEU A 366 -17.71 11.06 1.69
C LEU A 366 -18.46 11.74 2.85
N PRO A 367 -19.69 12.28 2.59
CA PRO A 367 -20.58 12.69 3.65
C PRO A 367 -20.80 11.57 4.68
N ALA A 368 -20.97 11.90 5.95
CA ALA A 368 -21.09 10.93 7.03
C ALA A 368 -22.14 9.82 6.78
N LYS A 369 -23.29 10.19 6.18
CA LYS A 369 -24.37 9.25 5.82
C LYS A 369 -23.97 8.23 4.76
N ASP A 370 -23.01 8.56 3.89
CA ASP A 370 -22.59 7.76 2.73
C ASP A 370 -21.33 6.94 3.00
N ARG A 371 -20.64 7.16 4.12
CA ARG A 371 -19.39 6.42 4.49
C ARG A 371 -19.59 4.90 4.54
N LYS A 372 -20.80 4.43 4.88
CA LYS A 372 -21.17 3.02 4.87
C LYS A 372 -21.13 2.37 3.49
N GLN A 373 -21.10 3.14 2.41
CA GLN A 373 -20.90 2.64 1.04
C GLN A 373 -19.50 2.12 0.79
N VAL A 374 -18.53 2.43 1.65
CA VAL A 374 -17.14 1.94 1.52
C VAL A 374 -16.88 0.89 2.58
N LYS A 375 -16.55 -0.33 2.15
CA LYS A 375 -16.24 -1.46 3.04
C LYS A 375 -14.91 -2.10 2.67
N ASP A 376 -14.25 -2.67 3.68
CA ASP A 376 -13.18 -3.62 3.41
C ASP A 376 -13.76 -4.96 2.95
N LEU A 377 -12.97 -5.68 2.12
CA LEU A 377 -13.34 -6.98 1.62
C LEU A 377 -13.68 -7.97 2.74
N THR A 378 -12.92 -7.93 3.83
CA THR A 378 -13.10 -8.83 4.98
C THR A 378 -14.41 -8.56 5.73
N GLU A 379 -14.77 -7.29 5.91
CA GLU A 379 -16.06 -6.89 6.51
C GLU A 379 -17.22 -7.35 5.64
N PHE A 380 -17.13 -7.07 4.34
CA PHE A 380 -18.17 -7.43 3.38
C PHE A 380 -18.38 -8.95 3.27
N VAL A 381 -17.28 -9.72 3.26
CA VAL A 381 -17.35 -11.19 3.28
C VAL A 381 -18.00 -11.68 4.57
N TYR A 382 -17.57 -11.16 5.73
CA TYR A 382 -18.12 -11.61 7.01
C TYR A 382 -19.64 -11.42 7.12
N GLU A 383 -20.15 -10.32 6.60
CA GLU A 383 -21.59 -10.03 6.56
C GLU A 383 -22.38 -11.00 5.67
N ARG A 384 -21.74 -11.64 4.67
CA ARG A 384 -22.38 -12.45 3.62
C ARG A 384 -22.07 -13.95 3.66
N ILE A 385 -21.42 -14.43 4.71
CA ILE A 385 -21.20 -15.87 4.94
C ILE A 385 -22.10 -16.43 6.06
N ARG A 386 -22.26 -17.76 6.04
CA ARG A 386 -23.01 -18.53 7.06
C ARG A 386 -22.22 -18.75 8.33
#